data_d07483762649eb9ba6598c64cce4c6be
#
_entry.id   d07483762649eb9ba6598c64cce4c6be
#
_cell.length_a   1.000
_cell.length_b   1.000
_cell.length_c   1.000
_cell.angle_alpha   90.00
_cell.angle_beta   90.00
_cell.angle_gamma   90.00
#
_symmetry.space_group_name_H-M   'P 1'
#
loop_
_entity.id
_entity.type
_entity.pdbx_description
1 polymer ?
#
loop_
_entity_poly.entity_id
_entity_poly.type
_entity_poly.pdbx_seq_one_letter_code
_entity_poly.pdbx_strand_id
1 'polypeptide(L)'
;MDCKHSADVNRRLARISGQVNGIREMVNKGRPCDELLIQLSSVSSAVTQVAKLILTEHLTHCVLPDCDEETLASLEEAIDQFAKLK
;
A
#
# COMPACT_ATOMS: atom_id res chain seq x y z
N MET A 1 4.50 15.10 4.89
CA MET A 1 3.58 14.29 5.71
C MET A 1 4.18 14.12 7.10
N ASP A 2 3.47 14.59 8.11
CA ASP A 2 3.97 14.59 9.50
C ASP A 2 3.41 13.47 10.35
N CYS A 3 3.14 12.32 9.75
CA CYS A 3 2.61 11.18 10.48
C CYS A 3 3.72 10.44 11.22
N LYS A 4 3.36 9.82 12.34
CA LYS A 4 4.32 9.09 13.17
C LYS A 4 5.03 7.96 12.43
N HIS A 5 4.44 7.47 11.35
CA HIS A 5 4.95 6.32 10.62
C HIS A 5 5.66 6.66 9.33
N SER A 6 6.10 7.92 9.16
CA SER A 6 6.76 8.32 7.92
C SER A 6 8.01 7.50 7.62
N ALA A 7 8.79 7.15 8.64
CA ALA A 7 9.98 6.32 8.46
C ALA A 7 9.62 4.91 7.98
N ASP A 8 8.56 4.33 8.55
CA ASP A 8 8.05 3.02 8.14
C ASP A 8 7.52 3.05 6.71
N VAL A 9 6.78 4.11 6.38
CA VAL A 9 6.24 4.30 5.03
C VAL A 9 7.39 4.38 4.02
N ASN A 10 8.41 5.17 4.33
CA ASN A 10 9.57 5.30 3.44
C ASN A 10 10.28 3.98 3.24
N ARG A 11 10.44 3.20 4.29
CA ARG A 11 11.08 1.89 4.20
C ARG A 11 10.28 0.94 3.32
N ARG A 12 8.97 0.94 3.48
CA ARG A 12 8.08 0.11 2.66
C ARG A 12 8.11 0.53 1.20
N LEU A 13 8.12 1.83 0.93
CA LEU A 13 8.22 2.34 -0.44
C LEU A 13 9.55 2.00 -1.08
N ALA A 14 10.64 2.06 -0.32
CA ALA A 14 11.95 1.67 -0.83
C ALA A 14 11.96 0.19 -1.23
N ARG A 15 11.32 -0.66 -0.44
CA ARG A 15 11.19 -2.09 -0.77
C ARG A 15 10.39 -2.29 -2.04
N ILE A 16 9.28 -1.56 -2.17
CA ILE A 16 8.45 -1.62 -3.38
C ILE A 16 9.23 -1.17 -4.60
N SER A 17 10.01 -0.11 -4.47
CA SER A 17 10.87 0.36 -5.55
C SER A 17 11.83 -0.73 -6.02
N GLY A 18 12.44 -1.44 -5.07
CA GLY A 18 13.32 -2.56 -5.39
C GLY A 18 12.59 -3.69 -6.11
N GLN A 19 11.36 -4.00 -5.68
CA GLN A 19 10.55 -5.03 -6.32
C GLN A 19 10.20 -4.63 -7.76
N VAL A 20 9.86 -3.37 -7.98
CA VAL A 20 9.55 -2.88 -9.33
C VAL A 20 10.77 -3.01 -10.23
N ASN A 21 11.94 -2.64 -9.73
CA ASN A 21 13.18 -2.78 -10.51
C ASN A 21 13.47 -4.24 -10.84
N GLY A 22 13.21 -5.15 -9.90
CA GLY A 22 13.37 -6.58 -10.15
C GLY A 22 12.44 -7.06 -11.24
N ILE A 23 11.20 -6.57 -11.26
CA ILE A 23 10.24 -6.94 -12.31
C ILE A 23 10.71 -6.43 -13.68
N ARG A 24 11.25 -5.21 -13.72
CA ARG A 24 11.81 -4.67 -14.97
C ARG A 24 12.90 -5.57 -15.52
N GLU A 25 13.77 -6.08 -14.65
CA GLU A 25 14.81 -7.02 -15.07
C GLU A 25 14.22 -8.32 -15.59
N MET A 26 13.17 -8.81 -14.94
CA MET A 26 12.47 -10.02 -15.39
C MET A 26 11.89 -9.83 -16.79
N VAL A 27 11.28 -8.67 -17.04
CA VAL A 27 10.75 -8.35 -18.37
C VAL A 27 11.87 -8.35 -19.41
N ASN A 28 12.99 -7.72 -19.08
CA ASN A 28 14.13 -7.62 -19.99
C ASN A 28 14.76 -8.99 -20.27
N LYS A 29 14.68 -9.91 -19.32
CA LYS A 29 15.22 -11.25 -19.48
C LYS A 29 14.23 -12.22 -20.13
N GLY A 30 13.04 -11.75 -20.45
CA GLY A 30 12.03 -12.58 -21.09
C GLY A 30 11.42 -13.65 -20.20
N ARG A 31 11.26 -13.35 -18.91
CA ARG A 31 10.66 -14.31 -17.99
C ARG A 31 9.20 -14.59 -18.36
N PRO A 32 8.68 -15.77 -17.98
CA PRO A 32 7.31 -16.13 -18.32
C PRO A 32 6.27 -15.13 -17.76
N CYS A 33 5.20 -14.96 -18.50
CA CYS A 33 4.14 -14.03 -18.19
C CYS A 33 3.51 -14.28 -16.81
N ASP A 34 3.30 -15.54 -16.47
CA ASP A 34 2.71 -15.93 -15.20
C ASP A 34 3.59 -15.50 -14.01
N GLU A 35 4.91 -15.60 -14.13
CA GLU A 35 5.81 -15.16 -13.10
C GLU A 35 5.74 -13.64 -12.91
N LEU A 36 5.65 -12.91 -14.02
CA LEU A 36 5.52 -11.45 -13.98
C LEU A 36 4.21 -11.03 -13.27
N LEU A 37 3.13 -11.72 -13.58
CA LEU A 37 1.83 -11.41 -12.98
C LEU A 37 1.82 -11.67 -11.49
N ILE A 38 2.48 -12.73 -11.04
CA ILE A 38 2.60 -13.03 -9.61
C ILE A 38 3.36 -11.91 -8.90
N GLN A 39 4.46 -11.46 -9.47
CA GLN A 39 5.27 -10.40 -8.90
C GLN A 39 4.50 -9.07 -8.87
N LEU A 40 3.78 -8.77 -9.94
CA LEU A 40 2.97 -7.55 -10.00
C LEU A 40 1.85 -7.57 -8.98
N SER A 41 1.24 -8.72 -8.75
CA SER A 41 0.22 -8.87 -7.73
C SER A 41 0.78 -8.59 -6.34
N SER A 42 1.98 -9.06 -6.07
CA SER A 42 2.67 -8.81 -4.80
C SER A 42 2.94 -7.31 -4.60
N VAL A 43 3.41 -6.62 -5.65
CA VAL A 43 3.64 -5.17 -5.59
C VAL A 43 2.34 -4.43 -5.36
N SER A 44 1.28 -4.83 -6.04
CA SER A 44 -0.04 -4.22 -5.88
C SER A 44 -0.52 -4.31 -4.43
N SER A 45 -0.36 -5.48 -3.82
CA SER A 45 -0.73 -5.68 -2.41
C SER A 45 0.10 -4.79 -1.50
N ALA A 46 1.40 -4.68 -1.75
CA ALA A 46 2.29 -3.86 -0.94
C ALA A 46 1.92 -2.39 -1.03
N VAL A 47 1.60 -1.90 -2.24
CA VAL A 47 1.17 -0.51 -2.44
C VAL A 47 -0.14 -0.25 -1.69
N THR A 48 -1.08 -1.18 -1.76
CA THR A 48 -2.36 -1.06 -1.06
C THR A 48 -2.14 -0.97 0.45
N GLN A 49 -1.25 -1.77 1.00
CA GLN A 49 -0.94 -1.73 2.43
C GLN A 49 -0.36 -0.38 2.84
N VAL A 50 0.53 0.18 2.03
CA VAL A 50 1.10 1.51 2.30
C VAL A 50 0.00 2.57 2.26
N ALA A 51 -0.87 2.51 1.26
CA ALA A 51 -1.98 3.46 1.15
C ALA A 51 -2.90 3.40 2.37
N LYS A 52 -3.21 2.20 2.84
CA LYS A 52 -4.04 2.02 4.02
C LYS A 52 -3.36 2.60 5.27
N LEU A 53 -2.07 2.35 5.40
CA LEU A 53 -1.32 2.86 6.55
C LEU A 53 -1.32 4.39 6.57
N ILE A 54 -1.03 5.01 5.43
CA ILE A 54 -0.99 6.46 5.31
C ILE A 54 -2.36 7.06 5.64
N LEU A 55 -3.41 6.53 5.05
CA LEU A 55 -4.74 7.08 5.21
C LEU A 55 -5.26 6.88 6.63
N THR A 56 -5.05 5.69 7.19
CA THR A 56 -5.47 5.40 8.56
C THR A 56 -4.77 6.32 9.55
N GLU A 57 -3.46 6.51 9.42
CA GLU A 57 -2.70 7.39 10.29
C GLU A 57 -3.16 8.85 10.16
N HIS A 58 -3.38 9.30 8.93
CA HIS A 58 -3.84 10.65 8.68
C HIS A 58 -5.22 10.89 9.32
N LEU A 59 -6.15 9.99 9.10
CA LEU A 59 -7.50 10.12 9.66
C LEU A 59 -7.50 10.05 11.18
N THR A 60 -6.72 9.12 11.74
CA THR A 60 -6.70 8.90 13.18
C THR A 60 -6.03 10.04 13.94
N HIS A 61 -4.89 10.52 13.44
CA HIS A 61 -4.05 11.45 14.20
C HIS A 61 -4.10 12.89 13.71
N CYS A 62 -4.46 13.12 12.46
CA CYS A 62 -4.37 14.45 11.87
C CYS A 62 -5.72 15.09 11.59
N VAL A 63 -6.71 14.30 11.18
CA VAL A 63 -7.99 14.82 10.71
C VAL A 63 -9.14 14.55 11.69
N LEU A 64 -9.23 13.33 12.19
CA LEU A 64 -10.34 12.86 13.00
C LEU A 64 -9.90 12.38 14.38
N PRO A 65 -9.23 13.25 15.17
CA PRO A 65 -8.77 12.83 16.49
C PRO A 65 -9.92 12.50 17.45
N ASP A 66 -11.10 13.09 17.23
CA ASP A 66 -12.28 12.86 18.06
C ASP A 66 -13.29 11.91 17.45
N CYS A 67 -12.91 11.24 16.36
CA CYS A 67 -13.81 10.32 15.69
C CYS A 67 -13.94 9.03 16.50
N ASP A 68 -15.15 8.48 16.56
CA ASP A 68 -15.35 7.24 17.29
C ASP A 68 -14.79 6.04 16.50
N GLU A 69 -14.64 4.90 17.20
CA GLU A 69 -14.08 3.70 16.61
C GLU A 69 -14.95 3.14 15.49
N GLU A 70 -16.25 3.30 15.63
CA GLU A 70 -17.21 2.82 14.64
C GLU A 70 -17.02 3.53 13.29
N THR A 71 -16.88 4.84 13.32
CA THR A 71 -16.66 5.62 12.11
C THR A 71 -15.32 5.26 11.49
N LEU A 72 -14.30 5.10 12.31
CA LEU A 72 -12.97 4.73 11.85
C LEU A 72 -12.98 3.36 11.20
N ALA A 73 -13.65 2.40 11.81
CA ALA A 73 -13.78 1.05 11.26
C ALA A 73 -14.50 1.07 9.91
N SER A 74 -15.55 1.90 9.79
CA SER A 74 -16.28 2.04 8.53
C SER A 74 -15.39 2.61 7.43
N LEU A 75 -14.54 3.58 7.76
CA LEU A 75 -13.61 4.15 6.80
C LEU A 75 -12.58 3.13 6.36
N GLU A 76 -12.04 2.34 7.28
CA GLU A 76 -11.08 1.29 6.95
C GLU A 76 -11.72 0.23 6.04
N GLU A 77 -12.95 -0.14 6.33
CA GLU A 77 -13.68 -1.09 5.50
C GLU A 77 -13.89 -0.54 4.09
N ALA A 78 -14.23 0.74 3.98
CA ALA A 78 -14.40 1.39 2.68
C ALA A 78 -13.11 1.39 1.88
N ILE A 79 -11.97 1.62 2.54
CA ILE A 79 -10.66 1.57 1.89
C ILE A 79 -10.37 0.16 1.38
N ASP A 80 -10.67 -0.86 2.18
CA ASP A 80 -10.49 -2.25 1.78
C ASP A 80 -11.34 -2.60 0.57
N GLN A 81 -12.60 -2.17 0.57
CA GLN A 81 -13.49 -2.39 -0.56
C GLN A 81 -12.96 -1.72 -1.83
N PHE A 82 -12.48 -0.50 -1.71
CA PHE A 82 -11.90 0.23 -2.83
C PHE A 82 -10.70 -0.54 -3.41
N ALA A 83 -9.85 -1.06 -2.54
CA ALA A 83 -8.67 -1.82 -2.96
C ALA A 83 -9.05 -3.10 -3.70
N LYS A 84 -10.16 -3.73 -3.32
CA LYS A 84 -10.61 -4.97 -3.95
C LYS A 84 -11.24 -4.77 -5.31
N LEU A 85 -11.65 -3.55 -5.63
CA LEU A 85 -12.30 -3.26 -6.91
C LEU A 85 -11.33 -3.21 -8.09
N LYS A 86 -10.07 -3.29 -7.82
CA LYS A 86 -9.05 -3.32 -8.88
C LYS A 86 -8.86 -4.76 -9.43
#